data_a077b43cd72cc01016314b3269fb8810
#
_entry.id   a077b43cd72cc01016314b3269fb8810
#
_cell.length_a   1.000
_cell.length_b   1.000
_cell.length_c   1.000
_cell.angle_alpha   90.00
_cell.angle_beta   90.00
_cell.angle_gamma   90.00
#
_symmetry.space_group_name_H-M   'P 1'
#
loop_
_entity.id
_entity.type
_entity.pdbx_description
1 polymer ?
#
loop_
_entity_poly.entity_id
_entity_poly.type
_entity_poly.pdbx_seq_one_letter_code
_entity_poly.pdbx_strand_id
1 'polypeptide(L)'
;MKKQLNKIAKDTNIFLKKYINSQKYSQLMSPMKYGLFPGGKKIRSKILIDLGSLFSIDYKTLIIVGSAVECIHAYSLIHDDLPCMDDDDIRRGKPSAHIKFGESTAVLAGNSLLTLAFEILSSPKLKLNEKIKINLIKKLSECSGHLGIAGGQYLDLSYEKKQISRKKILEMEIK
;
A
#
# COMPACT_ATOMS: atom_id res chain seq x y z
N MET A 1 16.96 -14.98 -7.20
CA MET A 1 16.22 -13.69 -7.07
C MET A 1 14.79 -13.75 -7.60
N LYS A 2 14.52 -14.00 -8.88
CA LYS A 2 13.15 -14.04 -9.48
C LYS A 2 12.20 -15.06 -8.81
N LYS A 3 12.67 -16.29 -8.51
CA LYS A 3 11.85 -17.33 -7.82
C LYS A 3 11.41 -16.88 -6.43
N GLN A 4 12.29 -16.23 -5.65
CA GLN A 4 11.98 -15.74 -4.32
C GLN A 4 10.97 -14.59 -4.36
N LEU A 5 11.13 -13.63 -5.29
CA LEU A 5 10.16 -12.54 -5.50
C LEU A 5 8.76 -13.07 -5.82
N ASN A 6 8.68 -14.05 -6.73
CA ASN A 6 7.40 -14.67 -7.09
C ASN A 6 6.75 -15.40 -5.90
N LYS A 7 7.55 -16.09 -5.06
CA LYS A 7 7.06 -16.72 -3.83
C LYS A 7 6.49 -15.69 -2.87
N ILE A 8 7.23 -14.64 -2.58
CA ILE A 8 6.78 -13.55 -1.68
C ILE A 8 5.50 -12.90 -2.20
N ALA A 9 5.44 -12.56 -3.49
CA ALA A 9 4.24 -11.99 -4.10
C ALA A 9 3.02 -12.92 -3.97
N LYS A 10 3.22 -14.23 -4.20
CA LYS A 10 2.17 -15.25 -4.03
C LYS A 10 1.70 -15.32 -2.58
N ASP A 11 2.62 -15.44 -1.62
CA ASP A 11 2.30 -15.62 -0.21
C ASP A 11 1.62 -14.38 0.38
N THR A 12 2.07 -13.16 0.01
CA THR A 12 1.42 -11.89 0.35
C THR A 12 0.00 -11.84 -0.21
N ASN A 13 -0.20 -12.21 -1.48
CA ASN A 13 -1.54 -12.24 -2.08
C ASN A 13 -2.46 -13.28 -1.43
N ILE A 14 -1.95 -14.46 -1.07
CA ILE A 14 -2.71 -15.49 -0.36
C ILE A 14 -3.17 -14.96 1.00
N PHE A 15 -2.25 -14.36 1.76
CA PHE A 15 -2.58 -13.79 3.06
C PHE A 15 -3.67 -12.70 2.94
N LEU A 16 -3.48 -11.71 2.05
CA LEU A 16 -4.43 -10.61 1.87
C LEU A 16 -5.80 -11.10 1.39
N LYS A 17 -5.86 -12.04 0.44
CA LYS A 17 -7.12 -12.65 -0.01
C LYS A 17 -7.85 -13.33 1.15
N LYS A 18 -7.13 -14.14 1.93
CA LYS A 18 -7.70 -14.84 3.10
C LYS A 18 -8.17 -13.84 4.15
N TYR A 19 -7.39 -12.78 4.40
CA TYR A 19 -7.71 -11.77 5.41
C TYR A 19 -8.99 -11.02 5.04
N ILE A 20 -9.07 -10.46 3.81
CA ILE A 20 -10.25 -9.74 3.34
C ILE A 20 -11.47 -10.65 3.28
N ASN A 21 -11.32 -11.90 2.80
CA ASN A 21 -12.45 -12.84 2.72
C ASN A 21 -12.95 -13.33 4.10
N SER A 22 -12.16 -13.19 5.16
CA SER A 22 -12.58 -13.52 6.54
C SER A 22 -13.37 -12.40 7.22
N GLN A 23 -13.45 -11.22 6.60
CA GLN A 23 -14.23 -10.09 7.12
C GLN A 23 -15.71 -10.20 6.72
N LYS A 24 -16.58 -9.48 7.43
CA LYS A 24 -17.98 -9.34 7.03
C LYS A 24 -18.05 -8.73 5.63
N TYR A 25 -18.92 -9.27 4.78
CA TYR A 25 -19.10 -8.79 3.41
C TYR A 25 -19.46 -7.30 3.35
N SER A 26 -18.80 -6.61 2.42
CA SER A 26 -19.09 -5.23 2.03
C SER A 26 -18.95 -5.10 0.50
N GLN A 27 -19.77 -4.26 -0.12
CA GLN A 27 -19.67 -3.95 -1.55
C GLN A 27 -18.29 -3.35 -1.93
N LEU A 28 -17.62 -2.67 -1.00
CA LEU A 28 -16.27 -2.13 -1.19
C LEU A 28 -15.19 -3.21 -1.35
N MET A 29 -15.46 -4.45 -0.95
CA MET A 29 -14.47 -5.54 -1.12
C MET A 29 -14.09 -5.78 -2.60
N SER A 30 -15.01 -5.58 -3.54
CA SER A 30 -14.72 -5.75 -4.97
C SER A 30 -13.74 -4.70 -5.48
N PRO A 31 -13.97 -3.37 -5.32
CA PRO A 31 -13.03 -2.35 -5.73
C PRO A 31 -11.70 -2.38 -4.95
N MET A 32 -11.71 -2.70 -3.63
CA MET A 32 -10.48 -2.92 -2.85
C MET A 32 -9.62 -4.03 -3.45
N LYS A 33 -10.22 -5.19 -3.73
CA LYS A 33 -9.52 -6.33 -4.36
C LYS A 33 -9.03 -5.97 -5.76
N TYR A 34 -9.78 -5.19 -6.50
CA TYR A 34 -9.41 -4.75 -7.84
C TYR A 34 -8.14 -3.92 -7.84
N GLY A 35 -7.97 -2.97 -6.93
CA GLY A 35 -6.76 -2.17 -6.79
C GLY A 35 -5.57 -2.95 -6.20
N LEU A 36 -5.85 -3.88 -5.28
CA LEU A 36 -4.82 -4.58 -4.51
C LEU A 36 -4.18 -5.77 -5.27
N PHE A 37 -4.98 -6.54 -6.03
CA PHE A 37 -4.54 -7.83 -6.59
C PHE A 37 -4.05 -7.83 -8.04
N PRO A 38 -4.29 -6.87 -8.92
CA PRO A 38 -3.75 -6.96 -10.27
C PRO A 38 -2.23 -6.72 -10.28
N GLY A 39 -1.50 -7.81 -10.47
CA GLY A 39 -0.21 -7.82 -11.17
C GLY A 39 0.99 -7.07 -10.61
N GLY A 40 1.11 -6.76 -9.35
CA GLY A 40 2.32 -6.14 -8.82
C GLY A 40 3.40 -7.16 -8.44
N LYS A 41 4.68 -6.80 -8.58
CA LYS A 41 5.82 -7.63 -8.15
C LYS A 41 5.98 -7.70 -6.62
N LYS A 42 5.18 -6.93 -5.86
CA LYS A 42 5.25 -6.82 -4.38
C LYS A 42 6.68 -6.55 -3.89
N ILE A 43 7.34 -5.59 -4.53
CA ILE A 43 8.75 -5.26 -4.25
C ILE A 43 8.92 -4.71 -2.83
N ARG A 44 7.96 -3.90 -2.35
CA ARG A 44 7.99 -3.34 -1.00
C ARG A 44 7.95 -4.42 0.07
N SER A 45 7.06 -5.39 -0.08
CA SER A 45 7.03 -6.59 0.77
C SER A 45 8.35 -7.37 0.68
N LYS A 46 8.93 -7.50 -0.51
CA LYS A 46 10.21 -8.22 -0.68
C LYS A 46 11.33 -7.53 0.08
N ILE A 47 11.49 -6.22 -0.04
CA ILE A 47 12.53 -5.46 0.67
C ILE A 47 12.37 -5.65 2.18
N LEU A 48 11.14 -5.50 2.70
CA LEU A 48 10.85 -5.71 4.11
C LEU A 48 11.20 -7.13 4.57
N ILE A 49 10.85 -8.14 3.78
CA ILE A 49 11.08 -9.55 4.12
C ILE A 49 12.58 -9.87 4.06
N ASP A 50 13.30 -9.40 3.05
CA ASP A 50 14.74 -9.62 2.95
C ASP A 50 15.48 -9.00 4.15
N LEU A 51 15.18 -7.75 4.49
CA LEU A 51 15.75 -7.06 5.64
C LEU A 51 15.38 -7.77 6.96
N GLY A 52 14.11 -8.09 7.17
CA GLY A 52 13.65 -8.77 8.38
C GLY A 52 14.27 -10.15 8.55
N SER A 53 14.54 -10.84 7.44
CA SER A 53 15.21 -12.15 7.46
C SER A 53 16.66 -12.06 7.94
N LEU A 54 17.37 -10.96 7.71
CA LEU A 54 18.71 -10.72 8.26
C LEU A 54 18.72 -10.66 9.79
N PHE A 55 17.59 -10.27 10.39
CA PHE A 55 17.40 -10.22 11.84
C PHE A 55 16.67 -11.45 12.39
N SER A 56 16.61 -12.54 11.61
CA SER A 56 15.96 -13.82 12.00
C SER A 56 14.50 -13.68 12.39
N ILE A 57 13.79 -12.68 11.84
CA ILE A 57 12.37 -12.51 12.08
C ILE A 57 11.58 -13.57 11.29
N ASP A 58 10.58 -14.17 11.94
CA ASP A 58 9.74 -15.21 11.34
C ASP A 58 9.08 -14.76 10.02
N TYR A 59 9.19 -15.61 9.00
CA TYR A 59 8.68 -15.32 7.65
C TYR A 59 7.18 -14.99 7.61
N LYS A 60 6.37 -15.70 8.40
CA LYS A 60 4.93 -15.43 8.50
C LYS A 60 4.64 -14.02 9.01
N THR A 61 5.36 -13.62 10.06
CA THR A 61 5.31 -12.27 10.63
C THR A 61 5.67 -11.23 9.58
N LEU A 62 6.75 -11.45 8.83
CA LEU A 62 7.17 -10.54 7.76
C LEU A 62 6.15 -10.45 6.62
N ILE A 63 5.48 -11.56 6.24
CA ILE A 63 4.39 -11.54 5.26
C ILE A 63 3.21 -10.68 5.75
N ILE A 64 2.84 -10.79 7.03
CA ILE A 64 1.74 -9.98 7.59
C ILE A 64 2.09 -8.50 7.56
N VAL A 65 3.27 -8.11 8.04
CA VAL A 65 3.72 -6.71 8.05
C VAL A 65 3.88 -6.17 6.62
N GLY A 66 4.51 -6.95 5.72
CA GLY A 66 4.63 -6.59 4.30
C GLY A 66 3.28 -6.43 3.61
N SER A 67 2.27 -7.20 4.01
CA SER A 67 0.91 -7.06 3.49
C SER A 67 0.26 -5.72 3.86
N ALA A 68 0.50 -5.21 5.06
CA ALA A 68 0.05 -3.87 5.46
C ALA A 68 0.71 -2.78 4.59
N VAL A 69 2.01 -2.88 4.33
CA VAL A 69 2.72 -1.96 3.42
C VAL A 69 2.14 -1.99 2.00
N GLU A 70 1.79 -3.17 1.49
CA GLU A 70 1.17 -3.29 0.16
C GLU A 70 -0.26 -2.73 0.11
N CYS A 71 -1.00 -2.72 1.23
CA CYS A 71 -2.29 -2.03 1.32
C CYS A 71 -2.10 -0.50 1.19
N ILE A 72 -1.10 0.07 1.89
CA ILE A 72 -0.74 1.49 1.75
C ILE A 72 -0.38 1.81 0.29
N HIS A 73 0.47 0.99 -0.32
CA HIS A 73 0.83 1.20 -1.73
C HIS A 73 -0.37 1.09 -2.68
N ALA A 74 -1.30 0.17 -2.42
CA ALA A 74 -2.47 0.01 -3.29
C ALA A 74 -3.45 1.18 -3.16
N TYR A 75 -3.67 1.72 -1.93
CA TYR A 75 -4.50 2.90 -1.76
C TYR A 75 -3.90 4.10 -2.47
N SER A 76 -2.57 4.32 -2.33
CA SER A 76 -1.93 5.47 -2.97
C SER A 76 -2.12 5.44 -4.48
N LEU A 77 -1.93 4.28 -5.12
CA LEU A 77 -2.15 4.14 -6.56
C LEU A 77 -3.61 4.35 -7.00
N ILE A 78 -4.60 3.91 -6.19
CA ILE A 78 -6.01 4.14 -6.51
C ILE A 78 -6.33 5.64 -6.46
N HIS A 79 -5.75 6.36 -5.50
CA HIS A 79 -5.97 7.79 -5.36
C HIS A 79 -5.17 8.60 -6.38
N ASP A 80 -3.94 8.19 -6.71
CA ASP A 80 -3.13 8.81 -7.77
C ASP A 80 -3.87 8.82 -9.11
N ASP A 81 -4.55 7.71 -9.45
CA ASP A 81 -5.26 7.58 -10.72
C ASP A 81 -6.49 8.50 -10.86
N LEU A 82 -6.97 9.14 -9.79
CA LEU A 82 -8.19 9.96 -9.81
C LEU A 82 -8.04 11.19 -10.73
N PRO A 83 -9.15 11.70 -11.33
CA PRO A 83 -9.13 12.88 -12.18
C PRO A 83 -8.61 14.16 -11.49
N CYS A 84 -8.69 14.23 -10.17
CA CYS A 84 -8.15 15.35 -9.38
C CYS A 84 -6.68 15.19 -9.01
N MET A 85 -6.03 14.10 -9.46
CA MET A 85 -4.62 13.77 -9.22
C MET A 85 -3.92 13.62 -10.58
N ASP A 86 -3.43 12.41 -10.94
CA ASP A 86 -2.71 12.15 -12.19
C ASP A 86 -3.63 11.95 -13.40
N ASP A 87 -4.93 11.76 -13.18
CA ASP A 87 -5.96 11.53 -14.21
C ASP A 87 -5.64 10.35 -15.14
N ASP A 88 -5.23 9.23 -14.56
CA ASP A 88 -4.81 8.03 -15.28
C ASP A 88 -6.00 7.06 -15.50
N ASP A 89 -6.45 6.90 -16.75
CA ASP A 89 -7.52 5.97 -17.13
C ASP A 89 -7.11 4.50 -17.04
N ILE A 90 -5.81 4.20 -17.13
CA ILE A 90 -5.28 2.82 -17.23
C ILE A 90 -4.17 2.58 -16.22
N ARG A 91 -4.34 1.58 -15.36
CA ARG A 91 -3.32 1.10 -14.43
C ARG A 91 -2.97 -0.37 -14.69
N ARG A 92 -1.70 -0.65 -14.99
CA ARG A 92 -1.19 -2.02 -15.27
C ARG A 92 -1.95 -2.73 -16.40
N GLY A 93 -2.32 -2.00 -17.45
CA GLY A 93 -3.03 -2.52 -18.63
C GLY A 93 -4.51 -2.82 -18.39
N LYS A 94 -5.10 -2.27 -17.34
CA LYS A 94 -6.54 -2.37 -17.03
C LYS A 94 -7.09 -0.99 -16.70
N PRO A 95 -8.40 -0.73 -16.89
CA PRO A 95 -9.03 0.49 -16.43
C PRO A 95 -8.69 0.76 -14.95
N SER A 96 -8.40 2.01 -14.62
CA SER A 96 -8.20 2.44 -13.22
C SER A 96 -9.48 2.24 -12.39
N ALA A 97 -9.35 2.31 -11.07
CA ALA A 97 -10.47 2.01 -10.19
C ALA A 97 -11.64 2.98 -10.37
N HIS A 98 -11.36 4.28 -10.61
CA HIS A 98 -12.38 5.30 -10.82
C HIS A 98 -13.13 5.12 -12.15
N ILE A 99 -12.45 4.69 -13.21
CA ILE A 99 -13.08 4.35 -14.49
C ILE A 99 -14.01 3.15 -14.36
N LYS A 100 -13.60 2.14 -13.58
CA LYS A 100 -14.38 0.91 -13.47
C LYS A 100 -15.53 0.98 -12.48
N PHE A 101 -15.38 1.70 -11.39
CA PHE A 101 -16.33 1.68 -10.26
C PHE A 101 -16.91 3.06 -9.92
N GLY A 102 -16.44 4.12 -10.59
CA GLY A 102 -16.74 5.51 -10.28
C GLY A 102 -15.80 6.11 -9.24
N GLU A 103 -15.64 7.43 -9.28
CA GLU A 103 -14.67 8.18 -8.45
C GLU A 103 -14.93 8.00 -6.95
N SER A 104 -16.18 8.18 -6.50
CA SER A 104 -16.53 8.04 -5.07
C SER A 104 -16.20 6.65 -4.53
N THR A 105 -16.46 5.60 -5.35
CA THR A 105 -16.14 4.22 -4.99
C THR A 105 -14.61 4.00 -4.93
N ALA A 106 -13.87 4.60 -5.85
CA ALA A 106 -12.39 4.53 -5.84
C ALA A 106 -11.81 5.22 -4.59
N VAL A 107 -12.29 6.42 -4.25
CA VAL A 107 -11.91 7.11 -3.01
C VAL A 107 -12.16 6.25 -1.78
N LEU A 108 -13.37 5.67 -1.66
CA LEU A 108 -13.73 4.84 -0.51
C LEU A 108 -12.95 3.52 -0.47
N ALA A 109 -12.64 2.93 -1.63
CA ALA A 109 -11.81 1.73 -1.71
C ALA A 109 -10.36 2.01 -1.27
N GLY A 110 -9.79 3.13 -1.67
CA GLY A 110 -8.47 3.59 -1.22
C GLY A 110 -8.44 3.82 0.29
N ASN A 111 -9.40 4.57 0.83
CA ASN A 111 -9.55 4.79 2.28
C ASN A 111 -9.67 3.45 3.05
N SER A 112 -10.43 2.50 2.50
CA SER A 112 -10.61 1.19 3.12
C SER A 112 -9.31 0.37 3.11
N LEU A 113 -8.48 0.47 2.09
CA LEU A 113 -7.17 -0.17 2.05
C LEU A 113 -6.18 0.51 3.01
N LEU A 114 -6.21 1.84 3.13
CA LEU A 114 -5.41 2.58 4.10
C LEU A 114 -5.72 2.10 5.53
N THR A 115 -7.01 2.06 5.91
CA THR A 115 -7.42 1.60 7.24
C THR A 115 -7.15 0.12 7.47
N LEU A 116 -7.31 -0.72 6.44
CA LEU A 116 -7.00 -2.15 6.48
C LEU A 116 -5.52 -2.41 6.83
N ALA A 117 -4.60 -1.55 6.39
CA ALA A 117 -3.18 -1.68 6.75
C ALA A 117 -2.97 -1.61 8.26
N PHE A 118 -3.62 -0.67 8.94
CA PHE A 118 -3.55 -0.53 10.39
C PHE A 118 -4.30 -1.65 11.14
N GLU A 119 -5.42 -2.10 10.59
CA GLU A 119 -6.15 -3.26 11.12
C GLU A 119 -5.28 -4.52 11.10
N ILE A 120 -4.54 -4.77 9.99
CA ILE A 120 -3.61 -5.89 9.89
C ILE A 120 -2.52 -5.81 10.95
N LEU A 121 -1.92 -4.63 11.18
CA LEU A 121 -0.85 -4.44 12.16
C LEU A 121 -1.33 -4.56 13.61
N SER A 122 -2.58 -4.17 13.90
CA SER A 122 -3.19 -4.30 15.23
C SER A 122 -3.77 -5.69 15.50
N SER A 123 -3.88 -6.53 14.47
CA SER A 123 -4.53 -7.84 14.55
C SER A 123 -3.85 -8.77 15.56
N PRO A 124 -4.63 -9.53 16.37
CA PRO A 124 -4.10 -10.59 17.23
C PRO A 124 -3.44 -11.73 16.45
N LYS A 125 -3.69 -11.86 15.13
CA LYS A 125 -3.00 -12.81 14.24
C LYS A 125 -1.51 -12.46 14.04
N LEU A 126 -1.13 -11.19 14.23
CA LEU A 126 0.25 -10.73 14.25
C LEU A 126 0.83 -10.98 15.65
N LYS A 127 1.55 -12.10 15.81
CA LYS A 127 2.11 -12.53 17.11
C LYS A 127 3.39 -11.76 17.43
N LEU A 128 3.27 -10.47 17.69
CA LEU A 128 4.33 -9.59 18.15
C LEU A 128 3.95 -8.97 19.51
N ASN A 129 4.95 -8.57 20.27
CA ASN A 129 4.75 -7.76 21.45
C ASN A 129 3.97 -6.48 21.11
N GLU A 130 3.05 -6.05 21.99
CA GLU A 130 2.18 -4.91 21.74
C GLU A 130 2.96 -3.61 21.51
N LYS A 131 4.06 -3.39 22.23
CA LYS A 131 4.93 -2.24 22.02
C LYS A 131 5.52 -2.21 20.62
N ILE A 132 5.87 -3.37 20.06
CA ILE A 132 6.36 -3.49 18.68
C ILE A 132 5.23 -3.18 17.70
N LYS A 133 4.02 -3.71 17.93
CA LYS A 133 2.85 -3.40 17.08
C LYS A 133 2.55 -1.91 17.07
N ILE A 134 2.53 -1.26 18.22
CA ILE A 134 2.31 0.19 18.34
C ILE A 134 3.38 0.97 17.57
N ASN A 135 4.65 0.57 17.67
CA ASN A 135 5.74 1.22 16.93
C ASN A 135 5.60 1.01 15.41
N LEU A 136 5.18 -0.17 14.95
CA LEU A 136 4.92 -0.43 13.52
C LEU A 136 3.76 0.43 13.01
N ILE A 137 2.66 0.51 13.76
CA ILE A 137 1.51 1.35 13.44
C ILE A 137 1.93 2.82 13.37
N LYS A 138 2.65 3.31 14.40
CA LYS A 138 3.17 4.68 14.44
C LYS A 138 4.06 4.95 13.21
N LYS A 139 5.02 4.08 12.93
CA LYS A 139 5.94 4.28 11.80
C LYS A 139 5.23 4.25 10.46
N LEU A 140 4.28 3.33 10.27
CA LEU A 140 3.49 3.28 9.04
C LEU A 140 2.63 4.54 8.89
N SER A 141 2.05 5.07 9.98
CA SER A 141 1.28 6.32 9.96
C SER A 141 2.14 7.52 9.58
N GLU A 142 3.34 7.64 10.17
CA GLU A 142 4.30 8.70 9.82
C GLU A 142 4.68 8.66 8.33
N CYS A 143 5.01 7.47 7.82
CA CYS A 143 5.42 7.29 6.43
C CYS A 143 4.27 7.40 5.42
N SER A 144 3.01 7.21 5.83
CA SER A 144 1.85 7.32 4.94
C SER A 144 1.23 8.72 4.94
N GLY A 145 1.45 9.51 5.99
CA GLY A 145 0.82 10.80 6.24
C GLY A 145 1.51 11.98 5.55
N HIS A 146 1.24 13.18 6.07
CA HIS A 146 1.73 14.44 5.52
C HIS A 146 3.26 14.60 5.51
N LEU A 147 3.97 13.86 6.36
CA LEU A 147 5.44 13.82 6.36
C LEU A 147 6.02 12.72 5.43
N GLY A 148 5.18 11.84 4.91
CA GLY A 148 5.54 10.75 4.02
C GLY A 148 4.81 10.82 2.67
N ILE A 149 4.23 9.70 2.21
CA ILE A 149 3.63 9.54 0.88
C ILE A 149 2.65 10.68 0.52
N ALA A 150 1.69 11.01 1.38
CA ALA A 150 0.72 12.07 1.11
C ALA A 150 1.39 13.44 0.96
N GLY A 151 2.42 13.73 1.76
CA GLY A 151 3.21 14.95 1.63
C GLY A 151 4.07 14.97 0.37
N GLY A 152 4.57 13.83 -0.07
CA GLY A 152 5.29 13.66 -1.33
C GLY A 152 4.38 13.95 -2.54
N GLN A 153 3.21 13.32 -2.58
CA GLN A 153 2.18 13.54 -3.62
C GLN A 153 1.74 15.02 -3.70
N TYR A 154 1.51 15.66 -2.55
CA TYR A 154 1.18 17.09 -2.51
C TYR A 154 2.28 17.96 -3.15
N LEU A 155 3.56 17.65 -2.89
CA LEU A 155 4.67 18.38 -3.48
C LEU A 155 4.78 18.09 -4.97
N ASP A 156 4.58 16.87 -5.41
CA ASP A 156 4.61 16.45 -6.81
C ASP A 156 3.60 17.25 -7.64
N LEU A 157 2.33 17.20 -7.26
CA LEU A 157 1.26 18.01 -7.88
C LEU A 157 1.55 19.52 -7.81
N SER A 158 2.09 20.01 -6.68
CA SER A 158 2.42 21.41 -6.51
C SER A 158 3.55 21.89 -7.43
N TYR A 159 4.41 20.96 -7.85
CA TYR A 159 5.56 21.23 -8.71
C TYR A 159 5.29 20.95 -10.19
N GLU A 160 4.18 20.33 -10.50
CA GLU A 160 3.76 20.09 -11.88
C GLU A 160 3.79 21.39 -12.70
N LYS A 161 4.36 21.31 -13.90
CA LYS A 161 4.52 22.44 -14.83
C LYS A 161 5.36 23.62 -14.28
N LYS A 162 6.15 23.42 -13.22
CA LYS A 162 7.04 24.43 -12.64
C LYS A 162 8.50 24.05 -12.79
N GLN A 163 9.36 25.05 -13.06
CA GLN A 163 10.80 24.86 -12.90
C GLN A 163 11.16 24.94 -11.42
N ILE A 164 11.63 23.80 -10.87
CA ILE A 164 12.02 23.70 -9.47
C ILE A 164 13.51 23.37 -9.33
N SER A 165 14.11 23.76 -8.20
CA SER A 165 15.51 23.45 -7.92
C SER A 165 15.69 21.97 -7.60
N ARG A 166 16.90 21.44 -7.91
CA ARG A 166 17.27 20.06 -7.54
C ARG A 166 17.04 19.75 -6.05
N LYS A 167 17.25 20.71 -5.18
CA LYS A 167 17.00 20.55 -3.74
C LYS A 167 15.52 20.23 -3.45
N LYS A 168 14.59 20.93 -4.09
CA LYS A 168 13.14 20.68 -3.92
C LYS A 168 12.72 19.31 -4.47
N ILE A 169 13.33 18.85 -5.59
CA ILE A 169 13.08 17.50 -6.12
C ILE A 169 13.51 16.46 -5.08
N LEU A 170 14.72 16.59 -4.52
CA LEU A 170 15.21 15.66 -3.50
C LEU A 170 14.33 15.66 -2.23
N GLU A 171 13.84 16.84 -1.79
CA GLU A 171 12.93 16.93 -0.65
C GLU A 171 11.60 16.21 -0.90
N MET A 172 11.11 16.22 -2.13
CA MET A 172 9.90 15.47 -2.56
C MET A 172 10.17 13.96 -2.60
N GLU A 173 11.26 13.53 -3.23
CA GLU A 173 11.60 12.11 -3.41
C GLU A 173 11.90 11.37 -2.09
N ILE A 174 12.32 12.09 -1.04
CA ILE A 174 12.61 11.52 0.29
C ILE A 174 11.31 11.25 1.08
N LYS A 175 10.20 11.87 0.71
CA LYS A 175 8.89 11.65 1.35
C LYS A 175 8.17 10.44 0.79
#